data_35e3a4cbd70caf8a26baebec3260a5d1
#
_entry.id   35e3a4cbd70caf8a26baebec3260a5d1
#
_cell.length_a   1.000
_cell.length_b   1.000
_cell.length_c   1.000
_cell.angle_alpha   90.00
_cell.angle_beta   90.00
_cell.angle_gamma   90.00
#
_symmetry.space_group_name_H-M   'P 1'
#
loop_
_entity.id
_entity.type
_entity.pdbx_description
1 polymer ?
#
loop_
_entity_poly.entity_id
_entity_poly.type
_entity_poly.pdbx_seq_one_letter_code
_entity_poly.pdbx_strand_id
1 'polypeptide(L)'
;MRRRAALPALLLATALVAGACASDDKTSVTLTIREGSSFREAAESLAAHDVIGNARLFGWYAARRGKDRHIRYGTYFIRRGGSWDEVLTTLAQGRGIVNRVRITEGWPLWDIIPALAEGLMLAPESLEVAVRDTALLRRLEVPRGQLTAEGYLFPDTYDFPDGVTARQAVELMVRRFERVWKPEWNERLAELKMTRHQAVTLASIVEKEVRRGEERPVVSAVYTNRLRIGMPLQADPTVQYALKKRPGRVLYRDLRVDSPYNTYRRAGLPPGPIASPGAASLEAALYPAKVPYRFFVAHPNGHHEFRTTYREHLEAIKMVREVARRDTLERRELERKQAADSAAAAKADSIGQ
;
A
#
# COMPACT_ATOMS: atom_id res chain seq x y z
N MET A 1 8.63 22.03 86.68
CA MET A 1 7.73 23.03 86.05
C MET A 1 8.22 23.34 84.62
N ARG A 2 7.29 23.46 83.67
CA ARG A 2 7.40 23.99 82.24
C ARG A 2 7.54 22.91 81.17
N ARG A 3 6.44 22.57 80.72
CA ARG A 3 5.64 22.74 79.46
C ARG A 3 6.35 22.28 78.22
N ARG A 4 5.79 21.20 77.70
CA ARG A 4 5.99 20.65 76.39
C ARG A 4 5.35 21.56 75.32
N ALA A 5 6.04 21.85 74.21
CA ALA A 5 5.48 22.35 72.96
C ALA A 5 5.72 21.32 71.89
N ALA A 6 4.63 20.83 71.31
CA ALA A 6 4.62 19.93 70.18
C ALA A 6 4.59 20.75 68.87
N LEU A 7 5.50 20.47 67.94
CA LEU A 7 5.42 20.93 66.57
C LEU A 7 4.75 19.85 65.68
N PRO A 8 3.84 20.19 64.79
CA PRO A 8 3.29 19.22 63.85
C PRO A 8 4.23 19.03 62.67
N ALA A 9 4.46 17.77 62.35
CA ALA A 9 5.18 17.34 61.17
C ALA A 9 4.35 17.62 59.88
N LEU A 10 4.87 18.45 58.98
CA LEU A 10 4.32 18.72 57.67
C LEU A 10 4.82 17.63 56.70
N LEU A 11 3.95 16.67 56.34
CA LEU A 11 4.20 15.67 55.33
C LEU A 11 4.12 16.32 53.96
N LEU A 12 5.27 16.51 53.28
CA LEU A 12 5.40 16.96 51.92
C LEU A 12 5.26 15.73 51.03
N ALA A 13 4.07 15.57 50.42
CA ALA A 13 3.83 14.56 49.41
C ALA A 13 4.42 15.03 48.07
N THR A 14 5.60 14.53 47.72
CA THR A 14 6.18 14.65 46.38
C THR A 14 5.44 13.74 45.43
N ALA A 15 4.53 14.30 44.61
CA ALA A 15 3.94 13.61 43.47
C ALA A 15 5.00 13.45 42.39
N LEU A 16 5.47 12.23 42.17
CA LEU A 16 6.22 11.85 40.99
C LEU A 16 5.27 11.97 39.75
N VAL A 17 5.46 12.98 38.95
CA VAL A 17 4.89 13.04 37.60
C VAL A 17 5.74 12.12 36.73
N ALA A 18 5.33 10.86 36.63
CA ALA A 18 5.81 9.97 35.56
C ALA A 18 5.28 10.49 34.24
N GLY A 19 6.12 11.18 33.48
CA GLY A 19 5.84 11.55 32.11
C GLY A 19 5.76 10.29 31.25
N ALA A 20 4.55 9.76 31.06
CA ALA A 20 4.29 8.75 30.05
C ALA A 20 4.31 9.46 28.69
N CYS A 21 5.36 9.26 27.91
CA CYS A 21 5.29 9.42 26.46
C CYS A 21 4.35 8.34 25.91
N ALA A 22 3.05 8.59 25.98
CA ALA A 22 2.04 7.77 25.31
C ALA A 22 2.03 8.18 23.84
N SER A 23 2.22 7.21 22.96
CA SER A 23 2.05 7.32 21.53
C SER A 23 0.71 7.99 21.19
N ASP A 24 0.76 9.04 20.41
CA ASP A 24 -0.34 9.96 20.05
C ASP A 24 -1.50 9.31 19.24
N ASP A 25 -1.41 8.02 18.96
CA ASP A 25 -2.30 7.28 18.04
C ASP A 25 -3.62 6.81 18.68
N LYS A 26 -3.74 6.83 20.00
CA LYS A 26 -4.97 6.40 20.70
C LYS A 26 -5.95 7.53 21.04
N THR A 27 -5.55 8.76 20.83
CA THR A 27 -6.34 9.94 21.24
C THR A 27 -7.09 10.62 20.10
N SER A 28 -6.84 10.24 18.85
CA SER A 28 -7.48 10.84 17.68
C SER A 28 -8.39 9.85 16.97
N VAL A 29 -9.44 10.36 16.34
CA VAL A 29 -10.43 9.57 15.59
C VAL A 29 -10.69 10.19 14.23
N THR A 30 -10.87 9.34 13.22
CA THR A 30 -11.33 9.76 11.90
C THR A 30 -12.86 9.64 11.85
N LEU A 31 -13.55 10.73 11.53
CA LEU A 31 -15.00 10.75 11.34
C LEU A 31 -15.36 11.53 10.07
N THR A 32 -16.46 11.14 9.43
CA THR A 32 -16.92 11.79 8.20
C THR A 32 -18.23 12.53 8.46
N ILE A 33 -18.24 13.85 8.18
CA ILE A 33 -19.45 14.67 8.09
C ILE A 33 -19.85 14.70 6.62
N ARG A 34 -21.01 14.14 6.30
CA ARG A 34 -21.52 14.05 4.92
C ARG A 34 -21.94 15.42 4.42
N GLU A 35 -21.84 15.63 3.12
CA GLU A 35 -22.41 16.80 2.47
C GLU A 35 -23.91 16.87 2.74
N GLY A 36 -24.41 18.07 3.10
CA GLY A 36 -25.81 18.27 3.48
C GLY A 36 -26.18 17.89 4.93
N SER A 37 -25.25 17.34 5.72
CA SER A 37 -25.52 17.06 7.14
C SER A 37 -25.82 18.32 7.91
N SER A 38 -26.83 18.24 8.77
CA SER A 38 -27.12 19.28 9.75
C SER A 38 -26.05 19.32 10.86
N PHE A 39 -25.94 20.45 11.57
CA PHE A 39 -25.07 20.55 12.74
C PHE A 39 -25.41 19.49 13.80
N ARG A 40 -26.71 19.19 13.96
CA ARG A 40 -27.17 18.15 14.90
C ARG A 40 -26.62 16.78 14.56
N GLU A 41 -26.69 16.36 13.30
CA GLU A 41 -26.13 15.07 12.84
C GLU A 41 -24.62 15.04 13.00
N ALA A 42 -23.92 16.14 12.73
CA ALA A 42 -22.49 16.26 12.97
C ALA A 42 -22.16 16.13 14.46
N ALA A 43 -22.93 16.76 15.35
CA ALA A 43 -22.73 16.65 16.79
C ALA A 43 -23.03 15.23 17.30
N GLU A 44 -24.07 14.58 16.78
CA GLU A 44 -24.37 13.17 17.10
C GLU A 44 -23.22 12.24 16.66
N SER A 45 -22.65 12.46 15.47
CA SER A 45 -21.49 11.70 14.98
C SER A 45 -20.25 11.93 15.87
N LEU A 46 -19.98 13.17 16.27
CA LEU A 46 -18.88 13.48 17.20
C LEU A 46 -19.04 12.79 18.55
N ALA A 47 -20.26 12.73 19.08
CA ALA A 47 -20.57 12.06 20.34
C ALA A 47 -20.41 10.53 20.22
N ALA A 48 -20.87 9.95 19.10
CA ALA A 48 -20.73 8.51 18.83
C ALA A 48 -19.27 8.04 18.72
N HIS A 49 -18.34 8.97 18.41
CA HIS A 49 -16.91 8.69 18.34
C HIS A 49 -16.11 9.19 19.55
N ASP A 50 -16.79 9.54 20.64
CA ASP A 50 -16.17 10.02 21.90
C ASP A 50 -15.32 11.30 21.74
N VAL A 51 -15.59 12.11 20.71
CA VAL A 51 -14.94 13.43 20.53
C VAL A 51 -15.53 14.46 21.50
N ILE A 52 -16.84 14.36 21.73
CA ILE A 52 -17.59 15.19 22.68
C ILE A 52 -18.48 14.30 23.57
N GLY A 53 -18.70 14.70 24.80
CA GLY A 53 -19.51 13.91 25.75
C GLY A 53 -21.02 13.98 25.53
N ASN A 54 -21.58 15.10 24.95
CA ASN A 54 -23.01 15.28 24.79
C ASN A 54 -23.34 16.15 23.58
N ALA A 55 -24.01 15.57 22.58
CA ALA A 55 -24.36 16.24 21.33
C ALA A 55 -25.32 17.44 21.53
N ARG A 56 -26.32 17.31 22.42
CA ARG A 56 -27.31 18.38 22.65
C ARG A 56 -26.68 19.61 23.30
N LEU A 57 -25.86 19.39 24.33
CA LEU A 57 -25.16 20.49 25.02
C LEU A 57 -24.15 21.16 24.10
N PHE A 58 -23.46 20.36 23.26
CA PHE A 58 -22.53 20.88 22.26
C PHE A 58 -23.27 21.74 21.20
N GLY A 59 -24.44 21.29 20.75
CA GLY A 59 -25.28 22.04 19.82
C GLY A 59 -25.73 23.39 20.42
N TRP A 60 -26.19 23.40 21.67
CA TRP A 60 -26.53 24.63 22.37
C TRP A 60 -25.34 25.58 22.52
N TYR A 61 -24.17 25.04 22.87
CA TYR A 61 -22.91 25.78 22.97
C TYR A 61 -22.51 26.42 21.63
N ALA A 62 -22.61 25.67 20.54
CA ALA A 62 -22.29 26.11 19.20
C ALA A 62 -23.23 27.28 18.76
N ALA A 63 -24.53 27.13 19.02
CA ALA A 63 -25.52 28.16 18.73
C ALA A 63 -25.24 29.48 19.47
N ARG A 64 -24.86 29.39 20.76
CA ARG A 64 -24.47 30.60 21.54
C ARG A 64 -23.21 31.29 21.00
N ARG A 65 -22.34 30.55 20.30
CA ARG A 65 -21.12 31.07 19.64
C ARG A 65 -21.36 31.47 18.18
N GLY A 66 -22.58 31.29 17.66
CA GLY A 66 -22.93 31.58 16.26
C GLY A 66 -22.22 30.70 15.24
N LYS A 67 -21.74 29.51 15.70
CA LYS A 67 -20.94 28.58 14.87
C LYS A 67 -21.73 27.34 14.41
N ASP A 68 -22.99 27.21 14.77
CA ASP A 68 -23.90 26.12 14.43
C ASP A 68 -24.29 26.03 12.96
N ARG A 69 -24.04 27.09 12.19
CA ARG A 69 -24.37 27.21 10.75
C ARG A 69 -23.17 27.14 9.82
N HIS A 70 -21.95 27.02 10.36
CA HIS A 70 -20.69 27.12 9.61
C HIS A 70 -19.85 25.88 9.77
N ILE A 71 -20.43 24.69 9.45
CA ILE A 71 -19.67 23.46 9.40
C ILE A 71 -19.31 23.13 7.95
N ARG A 72 -18.09 22.70 7.73
CA ARG A 72 -17.66 22.13 6.46
C ARG A 72 -17.86 20.63 6.48
N TYR A 73 -18.33 20.06 5.39
CA TYR A 73 -18.37 18.61 5.21
C TYR A 73 -17.00 18.07 4.84
N GLY A 74 -16.75 16.80 5.13
CA GLY A 74 -15.49 16.15 4.84
C GLY A 74 -15.14 15.09 5.88
N THR A 75 -14.04 14.39 5.66
CA THR A 75 -13.49 13.43 6.62
C THR A 75 -12.48 14.14 7.50
N TYR A 76 -12.76 14.17 8.80
CA TYR A 76 -11.97 14.87 9.80
C TYR A 76 -11.10 13.89 10.59
N PHE A 77 -9.89 14.33 10.91
CA PHE A 77 -9.05 13.70 11.90
C PHE A 77 -9.03 14.58 13.15
N ILE A 78 -9.80 14.18 14.19
CA ILE A 78 -10.04 15.01 15.39
C ILE A 78 -9.55 14.27 16.64
N ARG A 79 -8.93 15.03 17.54
CA ARG A 79 -8.47 14.53 18.83
C ARG A 79 -9.67 14.34 19.78
N ARG A 80 -9.74 13.19 20.46
CA ARG A 80 -10.71 12.94 21.54
C ARG A 80 -10.39 13.80 22.77
N GLY A 81 -11.44 14.28 23.45
CA GLY A 81 -11.27 15.06 24.68
C GLY A 81 -10.68 16.45 24.50
N GLY A 82 -10.63 16.97 23.28
CA GLY A 82 -10.33 18.37 22.97
C GLY A 82 -11.41 19.33 23.51
N SER A 83 -11.07 20.62 23.66
CA SER A 83 -12.05 21.62 24.07
C SER A 83 -13.14 21.79 23.00
N TRP A 84 -14.37 22.10 23.43
CA TRP A 84 -15.47 22.33 22.50
C TRP A 84 -15.21 23.50 21.53
N ASP A 85 -14.47 24.53 21.95
CA ASP A 85 -14.04 25.62 21.07
C ASP A 85 -13.07 25.16 19.99
N GLU A 86 -12.16 24.27 20.31
CA GLU A 86 -11.23 23.66 19.35
C GLU A 86 -11.99 22.83 18.32
N VAL A 87 -12.91 21.97 18.78
CA VAL A 87 -13.78 21.18 17.88
C VAL A 87 -14.62 22.08 16.98
N LEU A 88 -15.28 23.11 17.51
CA LEU A 88 -16.07 24.06 16.73
C LEU A 88 -15.21 24.82 15.71
N THR A 89 -14.01 25.23 16.09
CA THR A 89 -13.09 25.94 15.20
C THR A 89 -12.61 25.01 14.08
N THR A 90 -12.31 23.76 14.40
CA THR A 90 -11.96 22.72 13.46
C THR A 90 -13.05 22.51 12.42
N LEU A 91 -14.30 22.35 12.85
CA LEU A 91 -15.46 22.18 11.95
C LEU A 91 -15.75 23.41 11.11
N ALA A 92 -15.74 24.60 11.70
CA ALA A 92 -16.06 25.85 11.02
C ALA A 92 -14.99 26.27 9.98
N GLN A 93 -13.73 26.00 10.29
CA GLN A 93 -12.60 26.32 9.40
C GLN A 93 -12.23 25.20 8.44
N GLY A 94 -12.81 24.00 8.63
CA GLY A 94 -12.43 22.81 7.89
C GLY A 94 -11.02 22.30 8.23
N ARG A 95 -10.47 22.71 9.36
CA ARG A 95 -9.16 22.21 9.83
C ARG A 95 -9.27 20.73 10.18
N GLY A 96 -8.30 19.95 9.75
CA GLY A 96 -8.32 18.49 9.97
C GLY A 96 -9.21 17.73 9.00
N ILE A 97 -9.77 18.36 7.95
CA ILE A 97 -10.32 17.64 6.80
C ILE A 97 -9.16 16.87 6.18
N VAL A 98 -9.37 15.57 5.95
CA VAL A 98 -8.39 14.71 5.32
C VAL A 98 -8.97 14.13 4.04
N ASN A 99 -8.11 14.07 3.04
CA ASN A 99 -8.40 13.41 1.78
C ASN A 99 -7.84 11.98 1.85
N ARG A 100 -8.72 10.99 1.83
CA ARG A 100 -8.31 9.60 1.92
C ARG A 100 -7.97 9.05 0.55
N VAL A 101 -6.71 8.62 0.37
CA VAL A 101 -6.24 7.99 -0.86
C VAL A 101 -5.66 6.62 -0.54
N ARG A 102 -6.15 5.58 -1.24
CA ARG A 102 -5.62 4.22 -1.13
C ARG A 102 -4.65 3.95 -2.27
N ILE A 103 -3.43 3.56 -1.92
CA ILE A 103 -2.40 3.12 -2.85
C ILE A 103 -2.22 1.61 -2.70
N THR A 104 -2.43 0.88 -3.79
CA THR A 104 -2.41 -0.58 -3.80
C THR A 104 -0.99 -1.11 -4.00
N GLU A 105 -0.65 -2.22 -3.35
CA GLU A 105 0.60 -2.95 -3.60
C GLU A 105 0.75 -3.27 -5.09
N GLY A 106 1.97 -3.18 -5.58
CA GLY A 106 2.30 -3.43 -6.98
C GLY A 106 1.92 -2.31 -7.96
N TRP A 107 1.46 -1.15 -7.49
CA TRP A 107 1.25 0.01 -8.35
C TRP A 107 2.59 0.69 -8.69
N PRO A 108 2.84 0.96 -9.98
CA PRO A 108 3.92 1.84 -10.41
C PRO A 108 3.53 3.32 -10.27
N LEU A 109 4.51 4.23 -10.39
CA LEU A 109 4.27 5.68 -10.28
C LEU A 109 3.20 6.20 -11.25
N TRP A 110 3.09 5.64 -12.44
CA TRP A 110 2.06 6.07 -13.41
C TRP A 110 0.62 5.68 -13.03
N ASP A 111 0.42 4.80 -12.03
CA ASP A 111 -0.88 4.53 -11.42
C ASP A 111 -1.03 5.34 -10.10
N ILE A 112 0.06 5.53 -9.35
CA ILE A 112 0.07 6.27 -8.07
C ILE A 112 -0.16 7.77 -8.29
N ILE A 113 0.54 8.39 -9.25
CA ILE A 113 0.46 9.82 -9.50
C ILE A 113 -0.97 10.28 -9.86
N PRO A 114 -1.69 9.63 -10.79
CA PRO A 114 -3.08 9.98 -11.07
C PRO A 114 -4.00 9.82 -9.86
N ALA A 115 -3.84 8.75 -9.08
CA ALA A 115 -4.66 8.54 -7.88
C ALA A 115 -4.43 9.63 -6.81
N LEU A 116 -3.18 10.06 -6.61
CA LEU A 116 -2.87 11.18 -5.73
C LEU A 116 -3.38 12.51 -6.30
N ALA A 117 -3.24 12.74 -7.59
CA ALA A 117 -3.69 13.96 -8.26
C ALA A 117 -5.21 14.13 -8.12
N GLU A 118 -5.97 13.07 -8.39
CA GLU A 118 -7.43 13.05 -8.25
C GLU A 118 -7.85 13.20 -6.77
N GLY A 119 -7.31 12.35 -5.89
CA GLY A 119 -7.71 12.32 -4.48
C GLY A 119 -7.32 13.57 -3.67
N LEU A 120 -6.28 14.30 -4.11
CA LEU A 120 -5.78 15.50 -3.42
C LEU A 120 -6.02 16.79 -4.19
N MET A 121 -6.66 16.72 -5.36
CA MET A 121 -6.86 17.86 -6.27
C MET A 121 -5.55 18.59 -6.62
N LEU A 122 -4.47 17.82 -6.84
CA LEU A 122 -3.16 18.35 -7.19
C LEU A 122 -2.91 18.19 -8.69
N ALA A 123 -2.13 19.11 -9.26
CA ALA A 123 -1.62 18.95 -10.62
C ALA A 123 -0.67 17.74 -10.70
N PRO A 124 -0.86 16.79 -11.64
CA PRO A 124 0.01 15.62 -11.80
C PRO A 124 1.49 15.99 -11.95
N GLU A 125 1.78 17.09 -12.64
CA GLU A 125 3.12 17.60 -12.89
C GLU A 125 3.85 17.96 -11.58
N SER A 126 3.12 18.48 -10.59
CA SER A 126 3.69 18.78 -9.26
C SER A 126 4.12 17.51 -8.51
N LEU A 127 3.38 16.42 -8.67
CA LEU A 127 3.71 15.11 -8.13
C LEU A 127 4.90 14.48 -8.88
N GLU A 128 4.94 14.62 -10.21
CA GLU A 128 6.07 14.17 -11.02
C GLU A 128 7.37 14.87 -10.63
N VAL A 129 7.32 16.16 -10.33
CA VAL A 129 8.48 16.91 -9.80
C VAL A 129 8.83 16.41 -8.39
N ALA A 130 7.87 16.21 -7.53
CA ALA A 130 8.11 15.76 -6.16
C ALA A 130 8.78 14.38 -6.07
N VAL A 131 8.37 13.42 -6.92
CA VAL A 131 9.00 12.08 -6.95
C VAL A 131 10.40 12.08 -7.56
N ARG A 132 10.84 13.19 -8.18
CA ARG A 132 12.18 13.40 -8.75
C ARG A 132 13.07 14.29 -7.88
N ASP A 133 12.62 14.69 -6.69
CA ASP A 133 13.40 15.54 -5.80
C ASP A 133 14.76 14.91 -5.47
N THR A 134 15.83 15.60 -5.83
CA THR A 134 17.20 15.06 -5.70
C THR A 134 17.64 14.86 -4.25
N ALA A 135 17.11 15.66 -3.31
CA ALA A 135 17.39 15.47 -1.88
C ALA A 135 16.70 14.23 -1.35
N LEU A 136 15.45 13.99 -1.78
CA LEU A 136 14.70 12.77 -1.48
C LEU A 136 15.42 11.53 -2.04
N LEU A 137 15.80 11.54 -3.31
CA LEU A 137 16.47 10.41 -3.95
C LEU A 137 17.82 10.08 -3.28
N ARG A 138 18.58 11.09 -2.86
CA ARG A 138 19.84 10.90 -2.11
C ARG A 138 19.59 10.26 -0.75
N ARG A 139 18.56 10.71 -0.01
CA ARG A 139 18.18 10.11 1.28
C ARG A 139 17.77 8.65 1.15
N LEU A 140 17.10 8.31 0.07
CA LEU A 140 16.69 6.93 -0.25
C LEU A 140 17.84 6.08 -0.82
N GLU A 141 19.03 6.65 -0.99
CA GLU A 141 20.20 5.98 -1.58
C GLU A 141 19.93 5.47 -3.00
N VAL A 142 19.05 6.16 -3.72
CA VAL A 142 18.74 5.83 -5.11
C VAL A 142 19.94 6.13 -6.01
N PRO A 143 20.40 5.16 -6.83
CA PRO A 143 21.54 5.37 -7.72
C PRO A 143 21.30 6.52 -8.71
N ARG A 144 22.38 7.21 -9.10
CA ARG A 144 22.31 8.40 -9.99
C ARG A 144 21.62 8.15 -11.34
N GLY A 145 21.56 6.90 -11.80
CA GLY A 145 20.88 6.52 -13.04
C GLY A 145 19.36 6.38 -12.93
N GLN A 146 18.84 6.30 -11.70
CA GLN A 146 17.42 6.25 -11.40
C GLN A 146 16.93 7.66 -11.07
N LEU A 147 15.93 8.14 -11.82
CA LEU A 147 15.51 9.54 -11.74
C LEU A 147 14.23 9.76 -10.91
N THR A 148 13.69 8.73 -10.28
CA THR A 148 12.43 8.82 -9.53
C THR A 148 12.43 7.96 -8.29
N ALA A 149 11.52 8.26 -7.36
CA ALA A 149 11.24 7.46 -6.17
C ALA A 149 10.35 6.23 -6.46
N GLU A 150 10.42 5.66 -7.68
CA GLU A 150 9.72 4.41 -8.01
C GLU A 150 10.06 3.31 -7.01
N GLY A 151 9.03 2.63 -6.48
CA GLY A 151 9.17 1.57 -5.49
C GLY A 151 9.30 2.06 -4.03
N TYR A 152 9.40 3.37 -3.79
CA TYR A 152 9.57 3.95 -2.44
C TYR A 152 8.33 4.67 -1.91
N LEU A 153 7.31 4.87 -2.72
CA LEU A 153 6.00 5.34 -2.26
C LEU A 153 5.24 4.13 -1.71
N PHE A 154 5.31 3.92 -0.39
CA PHE A 154 4.80 2.69 0.22
C PHE A 154 3.28 2.54 -0.01
N PRO A 155 2.79 1.35 -0.39
CA PRO A 155 1.37 1.10 -0.56
C PRO A 155 0.67 1.04 0.81
N ASP A 156 -0.34 1.90 1.00
CA ASP A 156 -1.16 1.99 2.21
C ASP A 156 -2.41 2.83 1.91
N THR A 157 -3.28 2.97 2.90
CA THR A 157 -4.35 3.96 2.90
C THR A 157 -3.91 5.18 3.68
N TYR A 158 -3.84 6.32 3.01
CA TYR A 158 -3.36 7.58 3.56
C TYR A 158 -4.49 8.56 3.81
N ASP A 159 -4.45 9.21 4.97
CA ASP A 159 -5.28 10.37 5.29
C ASP A 159 -4.41 11.63 5.16
N PHE A 160 -4.53 12.32 4.04
CA PHE A 160 -3.78 13.55 3.75
C PHE A 160 -4.54 14.76 4.25
N PRO A 161 -3.89 15.73 4.94
CA PRO A 161 -4.52 16.98 5.31
C PRO A 161 -5.03 17.74 4.08
N ASP A 162 -6.13 18.47 4.24
CA ASP A 162 -6.58 19.41 3.21
C ASP A 162 -5.50 20.46 2.90
N GLY A 163 -5.35 20.78 1.62
CA GLY A 163 -4.28 21.68 1.15
C GLY A 163 -2.86 21.11 1.21
N VAL A 164 -2.71 19.78 1.35
CA VAL A 164 -1.40 19.13 1.28
C VAL A 164 -0.72 19.41 -0.06
N THR A 165 0.57 19.73 -0.04
CA THR A 165 1.35 19.89 -1.26
C THR A 165 1.84 18.56 -1.80
N ALA A 166 2.16 18.48 -3.09
CA ALA A 166 2.72 17.27 -3.72
C ALA A 166 3.98 16.76 -3.01
N ARG A 167 4.86 17.68 -2.60
CA ARG A 167 6.07 17.33 -1.84
C ARG A 167 5.74 16.70 -0.48
N GLN A 168 4.76 17.26 0.25
CA GLN A 168 4.34 16.72 1.54
C GLN A 168 3.67 15.35 1.40
N ALA A 169 2.86 15.15 0.35
CA ALA A 169 2.22 13.88 0.07
C ALA A 169 3.26 12.79 -0.23
N VAL A 170 4.21 13.05 -1.13
CA VAL A 170 5.31 12.13 -1.44
C VAL A 170 6.16 11.85 -0.20
N GLU A 171 6.51 12.88 0.58
CA GLU A 171 7.27 12.75 1.81
C GLU A 171 6.58 11.84 2.84
N LEU A 172 5.26 11.98 3.02
CA LEU A 172 4.48 11.15 3.94
C LEU A 172 4.52 9.67 3.53
N MET A 173 4.41 9.37 2.24
CA MET A 173 4.47 8.02 1.70
C MET A 173 5.87 7.40 1.84
N VAL A 174 6.92 8.20 1.60
CA VAL A 174 8.31 7.76 1.78
C VAL A 174 8.61 7.52 3.26
N ARG A 175 8.18 8.39 4.18
CA ARG A 175 8.31 8.13 5.62
C ARG A 175 7.58 6.86 6.06
N ARG A 176 6.48 6.51 5.39
CA ARG A 176 5.80 5.24 5.64
C ARG A 176 6.68 4.05 5.22
N PHE A 177 7.34 4.14 4.06
CA PHE A 177 8.34 3.17 3.63
C PHE A 177 9.47 3.03 4.66
N GLU A 178 10.06 4.16 5.10
CA GLU A 178 11.13 4.18 6.09
C GLU A 178 10.73 3.56 7.44
N ARG A 179 9.47 3.73 7.87
CA ARG A 179 8.93 3.08 9.09
C ARG A 179 8.71 1.57 8.94
N VAL A 180 8.39 1.12 7.74
CA VAL A 180 8.25 -0.32 7.45
C VAL A 180 9.62 -0.99 7.32
N TRP A 181 10.63 -0.23 6.89
CA TRP A 181 11.99 -0.73 6.77
C TRP A 181 12.60 -0.98 8.16
N LYS A 182 12.73 -2.26 8.52
CA LYS A 182 13.22 -2.68 9.83
C LYS A 182 14.74 -2.48 9.94
N PRO A 183 15.29 -2.06 11.11
CA PRO A 183 16.74 -1.88 11.29
C PRO A 183 17.56 -3.14 10.96
N GLU A 184 17.09 -4.32 11.37
CA GLU A 184 17.73 -5.61 11.09
C GLU A 184 17.85 -5.93 9.59
N TRP A 185 17.06 -5.30 8.75
CA TRP A 185 17.17 -5.46 7.29
C TRP A 185 18.45 -4.85 6.72
N ASN A 186 19.04 -3.85 7.39
CA ASN A 186 20.33 -3.28 6.98
C ASN A 186 21.48 -4.27 7.22
N GLU A 187 21.46 -5.01 8.34
CA GLU A 187 22.42 -6.08 8.61
C GLU A 187 22.27 -7.20 7.57
N ARG A 188 21.01 -7.54 7.26
CA ARG A 188 20.72 -8.54 6.25
C ARG A 188 21.17 -8.15 4.84
N LEU A 189 21.09 -6.87 4.46
CA LEU A 189 21.64 -6.37 3.21
C LEU A 189 23.16 -6.59 3.11
N ALA A 190 23.89 -6.36 4.21
CA ALA A 190 25.33 -6.59 4.25
C ALA A 190 25.69 -8.07 4.04
N GLU A 191 24.95 -8.99 4.68
CA GLU A 191 25.11 -10.44 4.49
C GLU A 191 24.85 -10.87 3.03
N LEU A 192 23.80 -10.29 2.42
CA LEU A 192 23.43 -10.56 1.03
C LEU A 192 24.33 -9.85 0.01
N LYS A 193 25.18 -8.92 0.45
CA LYS A 193 25.98 -8.01 -0.40
C LYS A 193 25.09 -7.24 -1.39
N MET A 194 23.94 -6.78 -0.92
CA MET A 194 22.95 -6.01 -1.67
C MET A 194 22.81 -4.60 -1.13
N THR A 195 22.52 -3.64 -2.01
CA THR A 195 22.06 -2.31 -1.59
C THR A 195 20.57 -2.35 -1.28
N ARG A 196 20.06 -1.36 -0.51
CA ARG A 196 18.61 -1.17 -0.29
C ARG A 196 17.87 -1.07 -1.62
N HIS A 197 18.41 -0.33 -2.57
CA HIS A 197 17.82 -0.16 -3.90
C HIS A 197 17.67 -1.50 -4.66
N GLN A 198 18.67 -2.36 -4.58
CA GLN A 198 18.60 -3.70 -5.18
C GLN A 198 17.54 -4.59 -4.51
N ALA A 199 17.42 -4.52 -3.18
CA ALA A 199 16.40 -5.27 -2.45
C ALA A 199 14.99 -4.79 -2.81
N VAL A 200 14.75 -3.46 -2.88
CA VAL A 200 13.47 -2.90 -3.31
C VAL A 200 13.16 -3.25 -4.76
N THR A 201 14.18 -3.25 -5.63
CA THR A 201 14.03 -3.66 -7.02
C THR A 201 13.60 -5.13 -7.13
N LEU A 202 14.27 -6.04 -6.41
CA LEU A 202 13.88 -7.45 -6.38
C LEU A 202 12.47 -7.62 -5.79
N ALA A 203 12.17 -6.94 -4.69
CA ALA A 203 10.86 -6.98 -4.06
C ALA A 203 9.74 -6.54 -5.01
N SER A 204 9.98 -5.51 -5.83
CA SER A 204 9.00 -5.03 -6.82
C SER A 204 8.72 -6.04 -7.93
N ILE A 205 9.72 -6.84 -8.30
CA ILE A 205 9.55 -7.94 -9.27
C ILE A 205 8.73 -9.06 -8.63
N VAL A 206 9.10 -9.48 -7.42
CA VAL A 206 8.37 -10.51 -6.64
C VAL A 206 6.91 -10.10 -6.45
N GLU A 207 6.64 -8.83 -6.11
CA GLU A 207 5.29 -8.30 -5.93
C GLU A 207 4.42 -8.45 -7.19
N LYS A 208 5.01 -8.27 -8.36
CA LYS A 208 4.29 -8.35 -9.64
C LYS A 208 4.10 -9.79 -10.14
N GLU A 209 4.90 -10.74 -9.67
CA GLU A 209 4.81 -12.16 -10.08
C GLU A 209 3.81 -12.92 -9.23
N VAL A 210 3.79 -12.68 -7.93
CA VAL A 210 3.13 -13.57 -6.99
C VAL A 210 1.63 -13.24 -6.87
N ARG A 211 0.80 -14.27 -7.04
CA ARG A 211 -0.64 -14.21 -6.76
C ARG A 211 -0.99 -14.78 -5.39
N ARG A 212 -0.23 -15.77 -4.94
CA ARG A 212 -0.40 -16.43 -3.63
C ARG A 212 0.71 -15.99 -2.68
N GLY A 213 0.35 -15.28 -1.63
CA GLY A 213 1.29 -14.62 -0.72
C GLY A 213 2.36 -15.55 -0.14
N GLU A 214 2.01 -16.80 0.11
CA GLU A 214 2.89 -17.83 0.65
C GLU A 214 4.05 -18.22 -0.28
N GLU A 215 3.94 -17.94 -1.57
CA GLU A 215 4.98 -18.27 -2.56
C GLU A 215 6.08 -17.20 -2.68
N ARG A 216 5.87 -15.99 -2.09
CA ARG A 216 6.83 -14.88 -2.18
C ARG A 216 8.28 -15.28 -1.85
N PRO A 217 8.55 -15.98 -0.74
CA PRO A 217 9.93 -16.38 -0.40
C PRO A 217 10.55 -17.34 -1.42
N VAL A 218 9.73 -18.23 -2.03
CA VAL A 218 10.20 -19.21 -3.01
C VAL A 218 10.46 -18.54 -4.36
N VAL A 219 9.57 -17.65 -4.82
CA VAL A 219 9.79 -16.85 -6.05
C VAL A 219 11.01 -15.95 -5.89
N SER A 220 11.18 -15.32 -4.75
CA SER A 220 12.39 -14.55 -4.43
C SER A 220 13.65 -15.42 -4.48
N ALA A 221 13.59 -16.65 -3.98
CA ALA A 221 14.70 -17.60 -4.04
C ALA A 221 15.08 -17.96 -5.49
N VAL A 222 14.08 -18.15 -6.37
CA VAL A 222 14.35 -18.41 -7.79
C VAL A 222 15.14 -17.26 -8.42
N TYR A 223 14.72 -16.02 -8.21
CA TYR A 223 15.42 -14.85 -8.74
C TYR A 223 16.81 -14.67 -8.11
N THR A 224 16.94 -14.85 -6.79
CA THR A 224 18.23 -14.79 -6.10
C THR A 224 19.19 -15.88 -6.60
N ASN A 225 18.71 -17.09 -6.85
CA ASN A 225 19.51 -18.17 -7.40
C ASN A 225 19.98 -17.86 -8.84
N ARG A 226 19.11 -17.26 -9.67
CA ARG A 226 19.48 -16.78 -11.02
C ARG A 226 20.54 -15.69 -10.95
N LEU A 227 20.36 -14.68 -10.10
CA LEU A 227 21.33 -13.59 -9.91
C LEU A 227 22.70 -14.12 -9.51
N ARG A 228 22.76 -15.10 -8.59
CA ARG A 228 24.02 -15.70 -8.09
C ARG A 228 24.84 -16.37 -9.20
N ILE A 229 24.20 -16.90 -10.22
CA ILE A 229 24.87 -17.58 -11.34
C ILE A 229 24.91 -16.75 -12.64
N GLY A 230 24.54 -15.47 -12.58
CA GLY A 230 24.52 -14.58 -13.74
C GLY A 230 23.42 -14.91 -14.79
N MET A 231 22.40 -15.70 -14.41
CA MET A 231 21.31 -16.07 -15.29
C MET A 231 20.33 -14.89 -15.43
N PRO A 232 19.85 -14.56 -16.64
CA PRO A 232 18.81 -13.55 -16.84
C PRO A 232 17.56 -13.86 -16.02
N LEU A 233 16.92 -12.82 -15.44
CA LEU A 233 15.72 -13.01 -14.60
C LEU A 233 14.52 -13.46 -15.42
N GLN A 234 14.39 -12.98 -16.66
CA GLN A 234 13.29 -13.32 -17.57
C GLN A 234 11.91 -13.11 -16.91
N ALA A 235 11.76 -11.99 -16.24
CA ALA A 235 10.54 -11.61 -15.52
C ALA A 235 9.64 -10.80 -16.45
N ASP A 236 8.48 -11.32 -16.83
CA ASP A 236 7.49 -10.65 -17.68
C ASP A 236 7.11 -9.24 -17.19
N PRO A 237 6.91 -9.00 -15.88
CA PRO A 237 6.58 -7.68 -15.37
C PRO A 237 7.61 -6.60 -15.70
N THR A 238 8.89 -6.96 -15.84
CA THR A 238 9.93 -5.99 -16.21
C THR A 238 9.81 -5.51 -17.66
N VAL A 239 9.34 -6.39 -18.55
CA VAL A 239 9.03 -6.05 -19.94
C VAL A 239 7.77 -5.20 -20.03
N GLN A 240 6.74 -5.56 -19.27
CA GLN A 240 5.51 -4.76 -19.15
C GLN A 240 5.81 -3.34 -18.67
N TYR A 241 6.65 -3.21 -17.64
CA TYR A 241 7.10 -1.92 -17.15
C TYR A 241 7.87 -1.12 -18.20
N ALA A 242 8.82 -1.75 -18.90
CA ALA A 242 9.57 -1.12 -20.00
C ALA A 242 8.67 -0.56 -21.10
N LEU A 243 7.56 -1.22 -21.37
CA LEU A 243 6.57 -0.84 -22.38
C LEU A 243 5.42 0.02 -21.84
N LYS A 244 5.41 0.34 -20.53
CA LYS A 244 4.29 1.00 -19.84
C LYS A 244 2.95 0.31 -20.09
N LYS A 245 2.96 -1.03 -20.16
CA LYS A 245 1.77 -1.84 -20.39
C LYS A 245 1.14 -2.26 -19.05
N ARG A 246 -0.19 -2.28 -19.03
CA ARG A 246 -0.92 -2.89 -17.91
C ARG A 246 -0.65 -4.39 -17.84
N PRO A 247 -0.84 -5.04 -16.66
CA PRO A 247 -0.68 -6.48 -16.49
C PRO A 247 -1.50 -7.25 -17.55
N GLY A 248 -0.86 -8.25 -18.17
CA GLY A 248 -1.47 -9.06 -19.21
C GLY A 248 -0.44 -9.94 -19.90
N ARG A 249 -0.84 -10.58 -20.99
CA ARG A 249 0.07 -11.45 -21.74
C ARG A 249 1.19 -10.67 -22.41
N VAL A 250 2.44 -11.05 -22.14
CA VAL A 250 3.63 -10.59 -22.87
C VAL A 250 3.74 -11.40 -24.18
N LEU A 251 3.86 -10.71 -25.29
CA LEU A 251 4.00 -11.32 -26.61
C LEU A 251 5.48 -11.48 -26.96
N TYR A 252 5.83 -12.43 -27.83
CA TYR A 252 7.22 -12.62 -28.29
C TYR A 252 7.86 -11.33 -28.88
N ARG A 253 7.08 -10.48 -29.54
CA ARG A 253 7.56 -9.17 -30.03
C ARG A 253 7.93 -8.22 -28.89
N ASP A 254 7.25 -8.30 -27.75
CA ASP A 254 7.49 -7.45 -26.57
C ASP A 254 8.83 -7.79 -25.89
N LEU A 255 9.24 -9.07 -25.95
CA LEU A 255 10.54 -9.52 -25.41
C LEU A 255 11.75 -8.92 -26.16
N ARG A 256 11.52 -8.30 -27.31
CA ARG A 256 12.58 -7.66 -28.12
C ARG A 256 12.81 -6.20 -27.77
N VAL A 257 11.98 -5.60 -26.89
CA VAL A 257 12.13 -4.19 -26.49
C VAL A 257 13.55 -3.90 -26.02
N ASP A 258 14.18 -2.88 -26.59
CA ASP A 258 15.48 -2.42 -26.13
C ASP A 258 15.30 -1.44 -24.96
N SER A 259 15.37 -1.99 -23.77
CA SER A 259 15.23 -1.24 -22.51
C SER A 259 16.17 -1.82 -21.47
N PRO A 260 16.75 -0.99 -20.60
CA PRO A 260 17.52 -1.48 -19.45
C PRO A 260 16.68 -2.29 -18.47
N TYR A 261 15.36 -2.16 -18.52
CA TYR A 261 14.43 -2.95 -17.70
C TYR A 261 14.12 -4.34 -18.32
N ASN A 262 14.51 -4.63 -19.56
CA ASN A 262 14.23 -5.92 -20.18
C ASN A 262 15.16 -7.02 -19.64
N THR A 263 14.71 -7.75 -18.64
CA THR A 263 15.46 -8.84 -18.00
C THR A 263 15.54 -10.14 -18.82
N TYR A 264 14.95 -10.19 -20.02
CA TYR A 264 15.19 -11.25 -21.00
C TYR A 264 16.47 -11.01 -21.81
N ARG A 265 16.83 -9.73 -22.00
CA ARG A 265 18.00 -9.34 -22.80
C ARG A 265 19.22 -8.95 -21.95
N ARG A 266 18.97 -8.56 -20.70
CA ARG A 266 20.00 -8.10 -19.77
C ARG A 266 20.01 -8.95 -18.52
N ALA A 267 21.16 -9.52 -18.17
CA ALA A 267 21.35 -10.25 -16.94
C ALA A 267 21.44 -9.29 -15.74
N GLY A 268 21.08 -9.79 -14.56
CA GLY A 268 21.05 -8.98 -13.33
C GLY A 268 19.71 -8.31 -13.08
N LEU A 269 19.67 -7.48 -12.04
CA LEU A 269 18.51 -6.64 -11.72
C LEU A 269 18.39 -5.49 -12.73
N PRO A 270 17.17 -5.04 -13.04
CA PRO A 270 16.96 -3.81 -13.79
C PRO A 270 17.49 -2.60 -12.99
N PRO A 271 17.61 -1.40 -13.61
CA PRO A 271 18.16 -0.21 -12.95
C PRO A 271 17.45 0.21 -11.67
N GLY A 272 16.17 -0.13 -11.54
CA GLY A 272 15.38 0.21 -10.36
C GLY A 272 14.06 -0.56 -10.28
N PRO A 273 13.25 -0.30 -9.24
CA PRO A 273 11.96 -0.92 -9.03
C PRO A 273 11.01 -0.68 -10.21
N ILE A 274 10.04 -1.58 -10.36
CA ILE A 274 9.00 -1.55 -11.40
C ILE A 274 7.61 -1.29 -10.83
N ALA A 275 7.50 -1.22 -9.52
CA ALA A 275 6.26 -0.98 -8.77
C ALA A 275 6.60 -0.74 -7.30
N SER A 276 5.63 -0.27 -6.53
CA SER A 276 5.71 -0.15 -5.06
C SER A 276 5.40 -1.49 -4.40
N PRO A 277 6.40 -2.18 -3.80
CA PRO A 277 6.19 -3.46 -3.14
C PRO A 277 5.57 -3.29 -1.75
N GLY A 278 4.76 -4.27 -1.32
CA GLY A 278 4.30 -4.39 0.05
C GLY A 278 5.39 -4.93 0.99
N ALA A 279 5.13 -4.89 2.30
CA ALA A 279 6.07 -5.33 3.33
C ALA A 279 6.48 -6.80 3.15
N ALA A 280 5.53 -7.68 2.79
CA ALA A 280 5.80 -9.10 2.59
C ALA A 280 6.76 -9.37 1.42
N SER A 281 6.70 -8.58 0.34
CA SER A 281 7.62 -8.70 -0.78
C SER A 281 9.00 -8.13 -0.46
N LEU A 282 9.08 -7.05 0.34
CA LEU A 282 10.36 -6.55 0.87
C LEU A 282 11.04 -7.61 1.75
N GLU A 283 10.28 -8.21 2.66
CA GLU A 283 10.79 -9.28 3.53
C GLU A 283 11.24 -10.50 2.73
N ALA A 284 10.45 -10.93 1.72
CA ALA A 284 10.81 -12.06 0.86
C ALA A 284 12.08 -11.80 0.03
N ALA A 285 12.33 -10.56 -0.40
CA ALA A 285 13.57 -10.21 -1.10
C ALA A 285 14.81 -10.30 -0.20
N LEU A 286 14.65 -10.03 1.09
CA LEU A 286 15.73 -10.10 2.08
C LEU A 286 15.89 -11.52 2.66
N TYR A 287 14.82 -12.27 2.79
CA TYR A 287 14.78 -13.61 3.35
C TYR A 287 14.20 -14.63 2.36
N PRO A 288 14.87 -14.84 1.20
CA PRO A 288 14.42 -15.85 0.24
C PRO A 288 14.46 -17.23 0.86
N ALA A 289 13.57 -18.12 0.44
CA ALA A 289 13.55 -19.50 0.87
C ALA A 289 14.86 -20.23 0.50
N LYS A 290 15.30 -21.14 1.35
CA LYS A 290 16.52 -21.95 1.10
C LYS A 290 16.21 -23.14 0.21
N VAL A 291 15.93 -22.90 -1.07
CA VAL A 291 15.56 -23.90 -2.07
C VAL A 291 16.44 -23.78 -3.33
N PRO A 292 16.68 -24.87 -4.08
CA PRO A 292 17.56 -24.86 -5.24
C PRO A 292 16.88 -24.42 -6.55
N TYR A 293 15.61 -24.01 -6.51
CA TYR A 293 14.83 -23.73 -7.70
C TYR A 293 15.38 -22.55 -8.51
N ARG A 294 15.30 -22.65 -9.82
CA ARG A 294 15.71 -21.63 -10.80
C ARG A 294 14.62 -21.33 -11.82
N PHE A 295 13.55 -22.12 -11.82
CA PHE A 295 12.44 -22.02 -12.75
C PHE A 295 11.11 -22.17 -12.02
N PHE A 296 10.08 -21.52 -12.53
CA PHE A 296 8.69 -21.74 -12.11
C PHE A 296 7.74 -21.60 -13.30
N VAL A 297 6.57 -22.21 -13.19
CA VAL A 297 5.46 -22.09 -14.15
C VAL A 297 4.19 -21.78 -13.39
N ALA A 298 3.49 -20.73 -13.82
CA ALA A 298 2.20 -20.37 -13.22
C ALA A 298 1.08 -21.31 -13.72
N HIS A 299 0.32 -21.87 -12.80
CA HIS A 299 -0.91 -22.60 -13.07
C HIS A 299 -2.11 -21.65 -13.24
N PRO A 300 -3.19 -22.08 -13.95
CA PRO A 300 -4.41 -21.29 -14.09
C PRO A 300 -5.05 -20.87 -12.76
N ASN A 301 -4.92 -21.67 -11.70
CA ASN A 301 -5.42 -21.39 -10.35
C ASN A 301 -4.52 -20.42 -9.54
N GLY A 302 -3.45 -19.89 -10.15
CA GLY A 302 -2.56 -18.87 -9.58
C GLY A 302 -1.44 -19.39 -8.70
N HIS A 303 -1.27 -20.71 -8.49
CA HIS A 303 -0.08 -21.23 -7.85
C HIS A 303 1.06 -21.44 -8.85
N HIS A 304 2.29 -21.53 -8.34
CA HIS A 304 3.47 -21.80 -9.14
C HIS A 304 4.02 -23.20 -8.87
N GLU A 305 4.50 -23.82 -9.93
CA GLU A 305 5.24 -25.07 -9.88
C GLU A 305 6.72 -24.78 -10.08
N PHE A 306 7.56 -25.14 -9.09
CA PHE A 306 8.97 -24.77 -9.04
C PHE A 306 9.86 -25.92 -9.51
N ARG A 307 10.94 -25.60 -10.26
CA ARG A 307 11.88 -26.57 -10.82
C ARG A 307 13.33 -26.10 -10.72
N THR A 308 14.24 -27.04 -10.65
CA THR A 308 15.69 -26.77 -10.55
C THR A 308 16.35 -26.72 -11.91
N THR A 309 15.97 -27.61 -12.83
CA THR A 309 16.58 -27.72 -14.16
C THR A 309 15.66 -27.23 -15.26
N TYR A 310 16.26 -26.80 -16.38
CA TYR A 310 15.49 -26.38 -17.56
C TYR A 310 14.67 -27.51 -18.17
N ARG A 311 15.18 -28.75 -18.13
CA ARG A 311 14.43 -29.93 -18.62
C ARG A 311 13.14 -30.13 -17.82
N GLU A 312 13.22 -30.14 -16.50
CA GLU A 312 12.04 -30.25 -15.62
C GLU A 312 11.06 -29.11 -15.84
N HIS A 313 11.56 -27.91 -16.10
CA HIS A 313 10.73 -26.74 -16.41
C HIS A 313 9.96 -26.92 -17.72
N LEU A 314 10.58 -27.44 -18.79
CA LEU A 314 9.89 -27.73 -20.04
C LEU A 314 8.81 -28.81 -19.87
N GLU A 315 9.06 -29.82 -19.05
CA GLU A 315 8.08 -30.85 -18.71
C GLU A 315 6.90 -30.25 -17.92
N ALA A 316 7.16 -29.39 -16.92
CA ALA A 316 6.14 -28.68 -16.18
C ALA A 316 5.28 -27.77 -17.10
N ILE A 317 5.89 -27.03 -18.03
CA ILE A 317 5.15 -26.25 -19.03
C ILE A 317 4.18 -27.11 -19.83
N LYS A 318 4.61 -28.29 -20.27
CA LYS A 318 3.73 -29.21 -21.04
C LYS A 318 2.53 -29.65 -20.20
N MET A 319 2.80 -30.10 -18.96
CA MET A 319 1.73 -30.53 -18.03
C MET A 319 0.73 -29.41 -17.72
N VAL A 320 1.22 -28.20 -17.40
CA VAL A 320 0.35 -27.07 -17.08
C VAL A 320 -0.50 -26.66 -18.30
N ARG A 321 0.07 -26.71 -19.50
CA ARG A 321 -0.70 -26.43 -20.73
C ARG A 321 -1.79 -27.48 -21.00
N GLU A 322 -1.52 -28.72 -20.70
CA GLU A 322 -2.50 -29.81 -20.85
C GLU A 322 -3.65 -29.67 -19.86
N VAL A 323 -3.35 -29.40 -18.59
CA VAL A 323 -4.36 -29.07 -17.57
C VAL A 323 -5.20 -27.87 -18.01
N ALA A 324 -4.59 -26.76 -18.40
CA ALA A 324 -5.30 -25.57 -18.84
C ALA A 324 -6.20 -25.82 -20.05
N ARG A 325 -5.76 -26.70 -20.98
CA ARG A 325 -6.57 -27.11 -22.15
C ARG A 325 -7.79 -27.94 -21.72
N ARG A 326 -7.60 -28.88 -20.81
CA ARG A 326 -8.68 -29.72 -20.27
C ARG A 326 -9.72 -28.85 -19.55
N ASP A 327 -9.28 -27.99 -18.63
CA ASP A 327 -10.15 -27.08 -17.89
C ASP A 327 -10.97 -26.17 -18.83
N THR A 328 -10.34 -25.73 -19.93
CA THR A 328 -11.01 -24.90 -20.94
C THR A 328 -12.10 -25.70 -21.69
N LEU A 329 -11.85 -26.96 -22.02
CA LEU A 329 -12.83 -27.84 -22.68
C LEU A 329 -14.00 -28.14 -21.75
N GLU A 330 -13.74 -28.53 -20.51
CA GLU A 330 -14.76 -28.81 -19.49
C GLU A 330 -15.68 -27.59 -19.25
N ARG A 331 -15.07 -26.39 -19.14
CA ARG A 331 -15.84 -25.13 -18.98
C ARG A 331 -16.74 -24.89 -20.19
N ARG A 332 -16.22 -25.06 -21.43
CA ARG A 332 -17.03 -24.88 -22.64
C ARG A 332 -18.16 -25.89 -22.74
N GLU A 333 -17.95 -27.12 -22.29
CA GLU A 333 -19.01 -28.14 -22.24
C GLU A 333 -20.08 -27.77 -21.22
N LEU A 334 -19.69 -27.28 -20.05
CA LEU A 334 -20.61 -26.79 -19.03
C LEU A 334 -21.44 -25.60 -19.51
N GLU A 335 -20.79 -24.61 -20.14
CA GLU A 335 -21.45 -23.44 -20.75
C GLU A 335 -22.47 -23.88 -21.84
N ARG A 336 -22.11 -24.88 -22.66
CA ARG A 336 -23.04 -25.43 -23.67
C ARG A 336 -24.24 -26.13 -23.05
N LYS A 337 -24.02 -26.91 -21.99
CA LYS A 337 -25.11 -27.57 -21.26
C LYS A 337 -26.07 -26.54 -20.63
N GLN A 338 -25.51 -25.54 -19.95
CA GLN A 338 -26.32 -24.46 -19.34
C GLN A 338 -27.13 -23.68 -20.40
N ALA A 339 -26.52 -23.38 -21.54
CA ALA A 339 -27.21 -22.72 -22.64
C ALA A 339 -28.34 -23.60 -23.22
N ALA A 340 -28.12 -24.92 -23.37
CA ALA A 340 -29.14 -25.86 -23.84
C ALA A 340 -30.32 -25.98 -22.85
N ASP A 341 -30.00 -26.09 -21.54
CA ASP A 341 -31.02 -26.18 -20.48
C ASP A 341 -31.85 -24.88 -20.40
N SER A 342 -31.19 -23.72 -20.51
CA SER A 342 -31.87 -22.42 -20.57
C SER A 342 -32.78 -22.27 -21.79
N ALA A 343 -32.34 -22.74 -22.96
CA ALA A 343 -33.12 -22.72 -24.19
C ALA A 343 -34.32 -23.69 -24.11
N ALA A 344 -34.15 -24.86 -23.48
CA ALA A 344 -35.20 -25.81 -23.25
C ALA A 344 -36.27 -25.26 -22.28
N ALA A 345 -35.85 -24.61 -21.20
CA ALA A 345 -36.73 -23.94 -20.26
C ALA A 345 -37.54 -22.82 -20.93
N ALA A 346 -36.88 -21.94 -21.69
CA ALA A 346 -37.58 -20.87 -22.41
C ALA A 346 -38.61 -21.40 -23.44
N LYS A 347 -38.29 -22.52 -24.08
CA LYS A 347 -39.23 -23.18 -25.01
C LYS A 347 -40.42 -23.83 -24.30
N ALA A 348 -40.21 -24.40 -23.12
CA ALA A 348 -41.29 -24.95 -22.30
C ALA A 348 -42.26 -23.84 -21.83
N ASP A 349 -41.75 -22.71 -21.37
CA ASP A 349 -42.53 -21.55 -20.96
C ASP A 349 -43.34 -20.92 -22.11
N SER A 350 -42.81 -20.96 -23.35
CA SER A 350 -43.53 -20.46 -24.53
C SER A 350 -44.63 -21.39 -25.05
N ILE A 351 -44.66 -22.66 -24.67
CA ILE A 351 -45.67 -23.65 -25.07
C ILE A 351 -46.80 -23.73 -24.03
N GLY A 352 -46.54 -23.25 -22.80
CA GLY A 352 -47.50 -23.26 -21.69
C GLY A 352 -48.41 -22.02 -21.60
N GLN A 353 -48.26 -21.04 -22.49
CA GLN A 353 -49.12 -19.86 -22.69
C GLN A 353 -50.02 -20.06 -23.92
#